data_032d1277edcab9fd06b25aee91cbeea5
#
_entry.id   032d1277edcab9fd06b25aee91cbeea5
#
_cell.length_a   1.000
_cell.length_b   1.000
_cell.length_c   1.000
_cell.angle_alpha   90.00
_cell.angle_beta   90.00
_cell.angle_gamma   90.00
#
_symmetry.space_group_name_H-M   'P 1'
#
loop_
_entity.id
_entity.type
_entity.pdbx_description
1 polymer ?
#
loop_
_entity_poly.entity_id
_entity_poly.type
_entity_poly.pdbx_seq_one_letter_code
_entity_poly.pdbx_strand_id
1 'polypeptide(L)'
;MTEFLKEYDVIVIGGGHAGIEAAYASSRKGVSTLMITINLDTIGFMPCNPSVGGPAKGIVVREVDALGGLMGRVADKTNIQSKMLNTAKGPAVRALRMQSDKVEYQLEMKRILEDTPNLDIEQAMVKELIIENNKVVGLKTMLGTAYKAKTVIITTGTYLRGEIVIGDIKYSSGPNHQMPSIDLPKQLEELGFDLVRFKTGTPPRVNADSVDFSKTAIQPGDNEKHAFSYETTEYVEDQVPCWLTYTNNSTHEIIDKNLGRSAMYSGVIQGTGPRYCPSIEDKYVRFNDKERHQLFLEPEGRNTKEIYVQGL
;
A
#
# COMPACT_ATOMS: atom_id res chain seq x y z
N MET A 1 -17.08 10.61 -33.63
CA MET A 1 -16.98 11.40 -32.39
C MET A 1 -17.14 10.45 -31.21
N THR A 2 -16.31 10.57 -30.20
CA THR A 2 -16.45 9.76 -28.98
C THR A 2 -17.69 10.24 -28.21
N GLU A 3 -18.62 9.35 -27.92
CA GLU A 3 -19.76 9.65 -27.08
C GLU A 3 -19.34 9.52 -25.61
N PHE A 4 -19.48 10.60 -24.86
CA PHE A 4 -19.15 10.62 -23.43
C PHE A 4 -20.38 10.34 -22.58
N LEU A 5 -20.30 9.43 -21.63
CA LEU A 5 -21.37 9.10 -20.71
C LEU A 5 -21.65 10.26 -19.72
N LYS A 6 -20.59 10.86 -19.17
CA LYS A 6 -20.68 11.95 -18.19
C LYS A 6 -19.40 12.80 -18.22
N GLU A 7 -19.50 14.05 -17.76
CA GLU A 7 -18.39 15.00 -17.63
C GLU A 7 -18.10 15.29 -16.17
N TYR A 8 -16.78 15.36 -15.83
CA TYR A 8 -16.28 15.70 -14.51
C TYR A 8 -15.19 16.78 -14.60
N ASP A 9 -14.99 17.50 -13.51
CA ASP A 9 -13.85 18.40 -13.39
C ASP A 9 -12.54 17.63 -13.22
N VAL A 10 -12.57 16.60 -12.38
CA VAL A 10 -11.42 15.74 -12.07
C VAL A 10 -11.80 14.28 -12.19
N ILE A 11 -10.96 13.50 -12.87
CA ILE A 11 -11.04 12.04 -12.82
C ILE A 11 -9.73 11.51 -12.21
N VAL A 12 -9.86 10.65 -11.20
CA VAL A 12 -8.74 9.97 -10.54
C VAL A 12 -8.74 8.50 -10.92
N ILE A 13 -7.63 8.02 -11.45
CA ILE A 13 -7.44 6.62 -11.85
C ILE A 13 -6.68 5.88 -10.75
N GLY A 14 -7.36 5.01 -10.02
CA GLY A 14 -6.82 4.18 -8.95
C GLY A 14 -7.39 4.49 -7.58
N GLY A 15 -7.87 3.45 -6.88
CA GLY A 15 -8.42 3.49 -5.52
C GLY A 15 -7.41 3.16 -4.41
N GLY A 16 -6.09 3.28 -4.67
CA GLY A 16 -5.05 3.21 -3.66
C GLY A 16 -4.93 4.52 -2.87
N HIS A 17 -4.05 4.56 -1.86
CA HIS A 17 -3.96 5.70 -0.95
C HIS A 17 -3.77 7.05 -1.66
N ALA A 18 -2.91 7.14 -2.66
CA ALA A 18 -2.71 8.38 -3.42
C ALA A 18 -3.97 8.82 -4.17
N GLY A 19 -4.70 7.87 -4.76
CA GLY A 19 -5.94 8.15 -5.47
C GLY A 19 -7.06 8.58 -4.53
N ILE A 20 -7.17 7.93 -3.38
CA ILE A 20 -8.12 8.29 -2.33
C ILE A 20 -7.90 9.74 -1.88
N GLU A 21 -6.66 10.09 -1.53
CA GLU A 21 -6.35 11.45 -1.08
C GLU A 21 -6.60 12.49 -2.18
N ALA A 22 -6.29 12.18 -3.44
CA ALA A 22 -6.55 13.05 -4.57
C ALA A 22 -8.06 13.25 -4.82
N ALA A 23 -8.84 12.16 -4.80
CA ALA A 23 -10.29 12.20 -5.02
C ALA A 23 -11.00 12.94 -3.87
N TYR A 24 -10.64 12.61 -2.63
CA TYR A 24 -11.21 13.26 -1.45
C TYR A 24 -10.89 14.76 -1.39
N ALA A 25 -9.64 15.14 -1.64
CA ALA A 25 -9.25 16.54 -1.65
C ALA A 25 -9.96 17.35 -2.76
N SER A 26 -10.11 16.75 -3.95
CA SER A 26 -10.81 17.38 -5.08
C SER A 26 -12.31 17.59 -4.76
N SER A 27 -13.00 16.55 -4.33
CA SER A 27 -14.42 16.61 -4.01
C SER A 27 -14.74 17.59 -2.88
N ARG A 28 -13.91 17.65 -1.84
CA ARG A 28 -14.06 18.63 -0.74
C ARG A 28 -13.88 20.08 -1.16
N LYS A 29 -13.20 20.32 -2.28
CA LYS A 29 -13.12 21.67 -2.90
C LYS A 29 -14.38 22.02 -3.71
N GLY A 30 -15.37 21.15 -3.76
CA GLY A 30 -16.65 21.35 -4.43
C GLY A 30 -16.60 21.14 -5.94
N VAL A 31 -15.53 20.50 -6.47
CA VAL A 31 -15.47 20.16 -7.90
C VAL A 31 -15.99 18.74 -8.13
N SER A 32 -16.68 18.54 -9.27
CA SER A 32 -17.20 17.21 -9.62
C SER A 32 -16.04 16.24 -9.88
N THR A 33 -15.99 15.17 -9.12
CA THR A 33 -14.87 14.23 -9.11
C THR A 33 -15.36 12.81 -9.37
N LEU A 34 -14.66 12.08 -10.23
CA LEU A 34 -14.84 10.64 -10.42
C LEU A 34 -13.57 9.91 -9.98
N MET A 35 -13.67 8.93 -9.10
CA MET A 35 -12.62 7.96 -8.84
C MET A 35 -12.92 6.65 -9.54
N ILE A 36 -12.04 6.20 -10.42
CA ILE A 36 -12.17 4.90 -11.12
C ILE A 36 -11.17 3.92 -10.51
N THR A 37 -11.66 2.78 -10.07
CA THR A 37 -10.84 1.68 -9.55
C THR A 37 -11.26 0.34 -10.16
N ILE A 38 -10.33 -0.59 -10.25
CA ILE A 38 -10.61 -1.90 -10.85
C ILE A 38 -11.46 -2.80 -9.94
N ASN A 39 -11.48 -2.52 -8.64
CA ASN A 39 -12.28 -3.29 -7.67
C ASN A 39 -12.63 -2.38 -6.48
N LEU A 40 -13.92 -2.23 -6.20
CA LEU A 40 -14.43 -1.43 -5.08
C LEU A 40 -14.05 -2.00 -3.72
N ASP A 41 -13.89 -3.32 -3.62
CA ASP A 41 -13.53 -3.99 -2.36
C ASP A 41 -12.02 -3.92 -2.05
N THR A 42 -11.23 -3.26 -2.91
CA THR A 42 -9.81 -3.01 -2.69
C THR A 42 -9.45 -1.53 -2.60
N ILE A 43 -10.43 -0.68 -2.37
CA ILE A 43 -10.18 0.73 -2.01
C ILE A 43 -9.41 0.79 -0.70
N GLY A 44 -8.28 1.50 -0.67
CA GLY A 44 -7.41 1.57 0.52
C GLY A 44 -6.67 0.27 0.86
N PHE A 45 -6.59 -0.67 -0.09
CA PHE A 45 -5.95 -1.97 0.14
C PHE A 45 -4.48 -1.84 0.57
N MET A 46 -4.10 -2.64 1.57
CA MET A 46 -2.73 -2.78 2.08
C MET A 46 -2.13 -4.13 1.62
N PRO A 47 -1.59 -4.24 0.41
CA PRO A 47 -1.14 -5.53 -0.13
C PRO A 47 0.12 -6.07 0.56
N CYS A 48 0.90 -5.19 1.17
CA CYS A 48 2.13 -5.55 1.87
C CYS A 48 1.86 -5.70 3.38
N ASN A 49 2.39 -4.81 4.21
CA ASN A 49 2.24 -4.88 5.66
C ASN A 49 0.94 -4.22 6.13
N PRO A 50 0.35 -4.70 7.23
CA PRO A 50 -0.88 -4.16 7.79
C PRO A 50 -0.59 -2.95 8.70
N SER A 51 0.17 -1.97 8.25
CA SER A 51 0.54 -0.83 9.09
C SER A 51 0.67 0.48 8.35
N VAL A 52 0.32 1.57 9.04
CA VAL A 52 0.48 2.94 8.60
C VAL A 52 1.58 3.62 9.41
N GLY A 53 2.43 4.43 8.77
CA GLY A 53 3.47 5.21 9.42
C GLY A 53 4.80 4.49 9.58
N GLY A 54 5.45 4.70 10.73
CA GLY A 54 6.84 4.32 10.96
C GLY A 54 7.84 5.40 10.51
N PRO A 55 9.16 5.12 10.57
CA PRO A 55 10.21 6.09 10.25
C PRO A 55 10.03 6.74 8.88
N ALA A 56 10.12 8.06 8.82
CA ALA A 56 9.84 8.94 7.70
C ALA A 56 8.35 8.94 7.26
N LYS A 57 7.71 7.78 7.15
CA LYS A 57 6.33 7.66 6.67
C LYS A 57 5.31 8.29 7.62
N GLY A 58 5.47 8.11 8.93
CA GLY A 58 4.56 8.68 9.93
C GLY A 58 4.54 10.21 9.94
N ILE A 59 5.63 10.86 9.53
CA ILE A 59 5.70 12.30 9.36
C ILE A 59 4.84 12.73 8.17
N VAL A 60 4.99 12.05 7.03
CA VAL A 60 4.20 12.34 5.82
C VAL A 60 2.71 12.12 6.06
N VAL A 61 2.31 11.08 6.82
CA VAL A 61 0.91 10.86 7.18
C VAL A 61 0.34 12.04 7.95
N ARG A 62 1.10 12.61 8.90
CA ARG A 62 0.68 13.81 9.64
C ARG A 62 0.60 15.07 8.78
N GLU A 63 1.49 15.21 7.82
CA GLU A 63 1.44 16.32 6.85
C GLU A 63 0.21 16.22 5.95
N VAL A 64 -0.14 15.01 5.51
CA VAL A 64 -1.35 14.74 4.73
C VAL A 64 -2.61 15.01 5.57
N ASP A 65 -2.63 14.58 6.83
CA ASP A 65 -3.72 14.87 7.78
C ASP A 65 -3.91 16.37 7.98
N ALA A 66 -2.81 17.13 8.18
CA ALA A 66 -2.84 18.59 8.34
C ALA A 66 -3.44 19.32 7.12
N LEU A 67 -3.40 18.70 5.95
CA LEU A 67 -4.06 19.18 4.72
C LEU A 67 -5.50 18.67 4.58
N GLY A 68 -6.00 17.94 5.57
CA GLY A 68 -7.35 17.39 5.60
C GLY A 68 -7.51 16.03 4.95
N GLY A 69 -6.41 15.25 4.81
CA GLY A 69 -6.44 13.89 4.25
C GLY A 69 -7.08 12.85 5.16
N LEU A 70 -7.32 11.67 4.62
CA LEU A 70 -8.05 10.59 5.30
C LEU A 70 -7.15 9.54 5.95
N MET A 71 -5.95 9.31 5.40
CA MET A 71 -5.11 8.18 5.77
C MET A 71 -4.83 8.12 7.28
N GLY A 72 -4.51 9.26 7.90
CA GLY A 72 -4.26 9.36 9.34
C GLY A 72 -5.50 9.05 10.16
N ARG A 73 -6.63 9.65 9.83
CA ARG A 73 -7.92 9.49 10.54
C ARG A 73 -8.43 8.05 10.48
N VAL A 74 -8.36 7.42 9.30
CA VAL A 74 -8.81 6.03 9.16
C VAL A 74 -7.84 5.09 9.88
N ALA A 75 -6.53 5.34 9.85
CA ALA A 75 -5.57 4.57 10.63
C ALA A 75 -5.82 4.70 12.14
N ASP A 76 -6.12 5.90 12.63
CA ASP A 76 -6.45 6.13 14.04
C ASP A 76 -7.70 5.36 14.47
N LYS A 77 -8.71 5.30 13.62
CA LYS A 77 -9.98 4.62 13.92
C LYS A 77 -9.89 3.10 13.86
N THR A 78 -9.07 2.56 12.96
CA THR A 78 -9.05 1.12 12.63
C THR A 78 -7.77 0.42 13.07
N ASN A 79 -6.88 1.10 13.80
CA ASN A 79 -5.69 0.45 14.29
C ASN A 79 -6.02 -0.59 15.37
N ILE A 80 -5.18 -1.61 15.47
CA ILE A 80 -5.21 -2.61 16.51
C ILE A 80 -4.05 -2.46 17.50
N GLN A 81 -3.05 -1.66 17.12
CA GLN A 81 -1.92 -1.30 17.98
C GLN A 81 -1.31 0.02 17.55
N SER A 82 -0.93 0.88 18.49
CA SER A 82 -0.13 2.07 18.24
C SER A 82 1.22 2.00 18.96
N LYS A 83 2.28 2.45 18.29
CA LYS A 83 3.64 2.45 18.86
C LYS A 83 4.48 3.60 18.34
N MET A 84 5.12 4.32 19.25
CA MET A 84 6.13 5.33 18.92
C MET A 84 7.48 4.65 18.72
N LEU A 85 8.00 4.71 17.51
CA LEU A 85 9.32 4.15 17.18
C LEU A 85 10.44 5.15 17.43
N ASN A 86 11.66 4.65 17.60
CA ASN A 86 12.88 5.45 17.81
C ASN A 86 12.83 6.34 19.07
N THR A 87 12.13 5.95 20.11
CA THR A 87 12.00 6.74 21.37
C THR A 87 13.32 6.97 22.09
N ALA A 88 14.28 6.05 21.94
CA ALA A 88 15.64 6.20 22.47
C ALA A 88 16.52 7.19 21.68
N LYS A 89 16.04 7.68 20.53
CA LYS A 89 16.73 8.68 19.72
C LYS A 89 16.11 10.07 19.95
N GLY A 90 16.70 11.10 19.38
CA GLY A 90 16.16 12.46 19.49
C GLY A 90 14.74 12.61 18.94
N PRO A 91 13.99 13.64 19.38
CA PRO A 91 12.57 13.82 19.00
C PRO A 91 12.32 13.88 17.49
N ALA A 92 13.25 14.42 16.73
CA ALA A 92 13.12 14.57 15.27
C ALA A 92 13.00 13.26 14.49
N VAL A 93 13.41 12.13 15.08
CA VAL A 93 13.35 10.80 14.44
C VAL A 93 12.32 9.87 15.07
N ARG A 94 11.59 10.34 16.09
CA ARG A 94 10.45 9.60 16.63
C ARG A 94 9.35 9.53 15.58
N ALA A 95 8.79 8.35 15.40
CA ALA A 95 7.81 8.12 14.35
C ALA A 95 6.70 7.20 14.85
N LEU A 96 5.49 7.69 14.76
CA LEU A 96 4.30 6.89 15.07
C LEU A 96 4.11 5.81 14.01
N ARG A 97 3.81 4.59 14.46
CA ARG A 97 3.39 3.47 13.64
C ARG A 97 2.11 2.89 14.23
N MET A 98 1.13 2.69 13.38
CA MET A 98 -0.11 2.02 13.72
C MET A 98 -0.24 0.73 12.95
N GLN A 99 -0.42 -0.37 13.67
CA GLN A 99 -0.85 -1.64 13.13
C GLN A 99 -2.35 -1.55 12.88
N SER A 100 -2.78 -1.78 11.65
CA SER A 100 -4.19 -1.65 11.26
C SER A 100 -4.86 -3.02 11.12
N ASP A 101 -6.15 -3.09 11.45
CA ASP A 101 -6.99 -4.14 10.90
C ASP A 101 -7.20 -3.82 9.41
N LYS A 102 -6.67 -4.65 8.52
CA LYS A 102 -6.69 -4.38 7.07
C LYS A 102 -8.10 -4.32 6.51
N VAL A 103 -8.98 -5.18 7.00
CA VAL A 103 -10.36 -5.26 6.51
C VAL A 103 -11.14 -4.04 6.98
N GLU A 104 -11.06 -3.73 8.28
CA GLU A 104 -11.74 -2.57 8.84
C GLU A 104 -11.24 -1.24 8.22
N TYR A 105 -9.94 -1.16 7.95
CA TYR A 105 -9.36 0.01 7.27
C TYR A 105 -9.95 0.23 5.86
N GLN A 106 -10.07 -0.83 5.07
CA GLN A 106 -10.66 -0.77 3.74
C GLN A 106 -12.15 -0.41 3.79
N LEU A 107 -12.90 -1.05 4.68
CA LEU A 107 -14.34 -0.81 4.85
C LEU A 107 -14.61 0.65 5.27
N GLU A 108 -13.87 1.14 6.25
CA GLU A 108 -14.02 2.52 6.72
C GLU A 108 -13.62 3.53 5.64
N MET A 109 -12.53 3.28 4.92
CA MET A 109 -12.08 4.13 3.82
C MET A 109 -13.14 4.21 2.72
N LYS A 110 -13.67 3.06 2.29
CA LYS A 110 -14.73 2.98 1.28
C LYS A 110 -15.98 3.72 1.73
N ARG A 111 -16.44 3.49 2.96
CA ARG A 111 -17.62 4.16 3.54
C ARG A 111 -17.50 5.69 3.50
N ILE A 112 -16.36 6.23 3.94
CA ILE A 112 -16.14 7.68 3.93
C ILE A 112 -16.19 8.23 2.51
N LEU A 113 -15.60 7.54 1.54
CA LEU A 113 -15.60 8.00 0.16
C LEU A 113 -16.99 7.95 -0.48
N GLU A 114 -17.76 6.90 -0.21
CA GLU A 114 -19.15 6.76 -0.69
C GLU A 114 -20.07 7.86 -0.13
N ASP A 115 -19.81 8.30 1.11
CA ASP A 115 -20.55 9.39 1.76
C ASP A 115 -20.02 10.80 1.38
N THR A 116 -18.95 10.90 0.59
CA THR A 116 -18.32 12.18 0.28
C THR A 116 -19.08 12.92 -0.85
N PRO A 117 -19.60 14.14 -0.60
CA PRO A 117 -20.27 14.92 -1.64
C PRO A 117 -19.36 15.23 -2.83
N ASN A 118 -19.93 15.33 -4.03
CA ASN A 118 -19.24 15.61 -5.29
C ASN A 118 -18.22 14.53 -5.73
N LEU A 119 -18.25 13.35 -5.12
CA LEU A 119 -17.42 12.20 -5.47
C LEU A 119 -18.28 11.06 -5.98
N ASP A 120 -18.11 10.70 -7.24
CA ASP A 120 -18.61 9.44 -7.80
C ASP A 120 -17.49 8.40 -7.79
N ILE A 121 -17.84 7.15 -7.57
CA ILE A 121 -16.89 6.02 -7.57
C ILE A 121 -17.37 4.99 -8.59
N GLU A 122 -16.48 4.61 -9.50
CA GLU A 122 -16.77 3.66 -10.58
C GLU A 122 -15.82 2.47 -10.56
N GLN A 123 -16.38 1.28 -10.67
CA GLN A 123 -15.58 0.06 -10.87
C GLN A 123 -15.35 -0.17 -12.35
N ALA A 124 -14.17 0.22 -12.83
CA ALA A 124 -13.77 -0.03 -14.21
C ALA A 124 -12.24 -0.05 -14.34
N MET A 125 -11.75 -0.72 -15.38
CA MET A 125 -10.36 -0.62 -15.78
C MET A 125 -10.22 0.42 -16.89
N VAL A 126 -9.39 1.42 -16.65
CA VAL A 126 -9.07 2.44 -17.65
C VAL A 126 -8.15 1.83 -18.69
N LYS A 127 -8.54 1.96 -19.97
CA LYS A 127 -7.79 1.48 -21.12
C LYS A 127 -6.88 2.56 -21.68
N GLU A 128 -7.42 3.75 -21.91
CA GLU A 128 -6.72 4.83 -22.59
C GLU A 128 -7.21 6.21 -22.14
N LEU A 129 -6.34 7.20 -22.28
CA LEU A 129 -6.67 8.63 -22.20
C LEU A 129 -7.17 9.11 -23.56
N ILE A 130 -8.15 9.99 -23.57
CA ILE A 130 -8.62 10.67 -24.78
C ILE A 130 -7.86 11.99 -24.90
N ILE A 131 -7.10 12.13 -25.97
CA ILE A 131 -6.23 13.28 -26.23
C ILE A 131 -6.75 14.04 -27.45
N GLU A 132 -7.04 15.32 -27.32
CA GLU A 132 -7.41 16.23 -28.39
C GLU A 132 -6.54 17.50 -28.34
N ASN A 133 -5.95 17.87 -29.48
CA ASN A 133 -5.09 19.05 -29.57
C ASN A 133 -4.00 19.10 -28.48
N ASN A 134 -3.35 17.97 -28.21
CA ASN A 134 -2.31 17.80 -27.19
C ASN A 134 -2.78 18.06 -25.76
N LYS A 135 -4.07 17.87 -25.47
CA LYS A 135 -4.67 17.98 -24.15
C LYS A 135 -5.46 16.73 -23.83
N VAL A 136 -5.38 16.27 -22.59
CA VAL A 136 -6.28 15.24 -22.08
C VAL A 136 -7.68 15.86 -21.96
N VAL A 137 -8.68 15.25 -22.60
CA VAL A 137 -10.07 15.66 -22.54
C VAL A 137 -10.97 14.63 -21.87
N GLY A 138 -10.39 13.47 -21.51
CA GLY A 138 -11.14 12.40 -20.87
C GLY A 138 -10.36 11.08 -20.89
N LEU A 139 -11.08 10.01 -20.64
CA LEU A 139 -10.57 8.65 -20.70
C LEU A 139 -11.63 7.67 -21.19
N LYS A 140 -11.16 6.47 -21.55
CA LYS A 140 -12.03 5.36 -21.97
C LYS A 140 -11.68 4.10 -21.17
N THR A 141 -12.69 3.37 -20.76
CA THR A 141 -12.56 2.10 -20.04
C THR A 141 -12.39 0.93 -21.02
N MET A 142 -12.00 -0.23 -20.51
CA MET A 142 -11.92 -1.47 -21.30
C MET A 142 -13.26 -1.88 -21.90
N LEU A 143 -14.36 -1.55 -21.23
CA LEU A 143 -15.72 -1.85 -21.73
C LEU A 143 -16.21 -0.85 -22.76
N GLY A 144 -15.41 0.16 -23.10
CA GLY A 144 -15.75 1.16 -24.11
C GLY A 144 -16.45 2.41 -23.61
N THR A 145 -16.81 2.45 -22.32
CA THR A 145 -17.38 3.66 -21.69
C THR A 145 -16.36 4.79 -21.67
N ALA A 146 -16.75 5.97 -22.10
CA ALA A 146 -15.92 7.17 -22.11
C ALA A 146 -16.44 8.22 -21.13
N TYR A 147 -15.52 8.83 -20.38
CA TYR A 147 -15.80 9.94 -19.47
C TYR A 147 -15.00 11.16 -19.89
N LYS A 148 -15.66 12.32 -19.91
CA LYS A 148 -14.99 13.59 -20.20
C LYS A 148 -14.44 14.19 -18.90
N ALA A 149 -13.24 14.79 -18.97
CA ALA A 149 -12.59 15.40 -17.82
C ALA A 149 -11.81 16.66 -18.20
N LYS A 150 -11.80 17.65 -17.31
CA LYS A 150 -10.89 18.80 -17.41
C LYS A 150 -9.48 18.43 -16.96
N THR A 151 -9.37 17.50 -15.99
CA THR A 151 -8.11 17.03 -15.41
C THR A 151 -8.19 15.54 -15.12
N VAL A 152 -7.10 14.82 -15.40
CA VAL A 152 -6.95 13.39 -15.05
C VAL A 152 -5.73 13.22 -14.16
N ILE A 153 -5.91 12.52 -13.04
CA ILE A 153 -4.85 12.19 -12.07
C ILE A 153 -4.63 10.68 -12.13
N ILE A 154 -3.40 10.26 -12.43
CA ILE A 154 -3.04 8.84 -12.56
C ILE A 154 -2.34 8.38 -11.28
N THR A 155 -2.94 7.42 -10.56
CA THR A 155 -2.44 6.86 -9.31
C THR A 155 -2.49 5.34 -9.31
N THR A 156 -2.13 4.72 -10.42
CA THR A 156 -2.28 3.29 -10.69
C THR A 156 -1.37 2.38 -9.86
N GLY A 157 -0.38 2.94 -9.16
CA GLY A 157 0.50 2.21 -8.26
C GLY A 157 1.15 0.98 -8.89
N THR A 158 1.09 -0.15 -8.20
CA THR A 158 1.70 -1.42 -8.62
C THR A 158 0.88 -2.21 -9.64
N TYR A 159 -0.26 -1.69 -10.09
CA TYR A 159 -1.08 -2.33 -11.13
C TYR A 159 -0.61 -2.03 -12.55
N LEU A 160 0.12 -0.92 -12.74
CA LEU A 160 0.57 -0.49 -14.06
C LEU A 160 1.63 -1.48 -14.59
N ARG A 161 1.25 -2.33 -15.55
CA ARG A 161 2.06 -3.44 -16.08
C ARG A 161 2.65 -4.31 -14.97
N GLY A 162 1.82 -4.59 -13.92
CA GLY A 162 2.24 -5.31 -12.74
C GLY A 162 2.69 -6.73 -13.05
N GLU A 163 3.68 -7.22 -12.29
CA GLU A 163 4.17 -8.59 -12.35
C GLU A 163 4.42 -9.12 -10.95
N ILE A 164 4.07 -10.37 -10.73
CA ILE A 164 4.39 -11.11 -9.50
C ILE A 164 5.52 -12.09 -9.80
N VAL A 165 6.50 -12.11 -8.90
CA VAL A 165 7.64 -13.04 -8.96
C VAL A 165 7.73 -13.78 -7.64
N ILE A 166 7.67 -15.11 -7.68
CA ILE A 166 7.79 -16.01 -6.53
C ILE A 166 8.77 -17.12 -6.89
N GLY A 167 9.97 -17.07 -6.34
CA GLY A 167 11.06 -17.97 -6.74
C GLY A 167 11.30 -17.87 -8.26
N ASP A 168 11.19 -19.00 -8.94
CA ASP A 168 11.42 -19.12 -10.39
C ASP A 168 10.16 -18.76 -11.23
N ILE A 169 9.03 -18.49 -10.59
CA ILE A 169 7.75 -18.23 -11.26
C ILE A 169 7.55 -16.73 -11.45
N LYS A 170 7.24 -16.32 -12.67
CA LYS A 170 6.91 -14.95 -13.04
C LYS A 170 5.65 -14.91 -13.87
N TYR A 171 4.70 -14.04 -13.51
CA TYR A 171 3.46 -13.85 -14.27
C TYR A 171 2.91 -12.43 -14.13
N SER A 172 2.14 -12.03 -15.14
CA SER A 172 1.50 -10.71 -15.17
C SER A 172 0.31 -10.68 -14.22
N SER A 173 0.35 -9.82 -13.23
CA SER A 173 -0.71 -9.62 -12.24
C SER A 173 -0.50 -8.32 -11.47
N GLY A 174 -1.59 -7.72 -11.00
CA GLY A 174 -1.56 -6.76 -9.91
C GLY A 174 -1.53 -7.46 -8.55
N PRO A 175 -1.51 -6.69 -7.45
CA PRO A 175 -1.60 -7.23 -6.09
C PRO A 175 -2.82 -8.13 -5.90
N ASN A 176 -2.68 -9.15 -5.06
CA ASN A 176 -3.76 -10.09 -4.73
C ASN A 176 -4.42 -10.74 -5.96
N HIS A 177 -3.62 -11.11 -6.96
CA HIS A 177 -4.04 -11.74 -8.21
C HIS A 177 -5.08 -10.93 -9.03
N GLN A 178 -5.17 -9.63 -8.81
CA GLN A 178 -6.03 -8.76 -9.61
C GLN A 178 -5.41 -8.49 -10.99
N MET A 179 -6.25 -8.12 -11.95
CA MET A 179 -5.79 -7.83 -13.30
C MET A 179 -4.84 -6.62 -13.34
N PRO A 180 -3.69 -6.72 -14.00
CA PRO A 180 -2.82 -5.57 -14.22
C PRO A 180 -3.35 -4.70 -15.36
N SER A 181 -3.08 -3.39 -15.30
CA SER A 181 -3.32 -2.47 -16.41
C SER A 181 -2.21 -2.61 -17.46
N ILE A 182 -2.56 -2.98 -18.67
CA ILE A 182 -1.60 -3.25 -19.76
C ILE A 182 -1.65 -2.17 -20.85
N ASP A 183 -2.84 -1.70 -21.22
CA ASP A 183 -3.02 -0.75 -22.32
C ASP A 183 -2.57 0.67 -21.95
N LEU A 184 -2.99 1.16 -20.78
CA LEU A 184 -2.66 2.52 -20.34
C LEU A 184 -1.14 2.80 -20.28
N PRO A 185 -0.27 1.91 -19.73
CA PRO A 185 1.17 2.17 -19.75
C PRO A 185 1.75 2.20 -21.15
N LYS A 186 1.23 1.42 -22.10
CA LYS A 186 1.66 1.48 -23.49
C LYS A 186 1.37 2.85 -24.09
N GLN A 187 0.16 3.37 -23.88
CA GLN A 187 -0.18 4.72 -24.33
C GLN A 187 0.69 5.80 -23.67
N LEU A 188 1.00 5.67 -22.37
CA LEU A 188 1.88 6.64 -21.70
C LEU A 188 3.27 6.67 -22.33
N GLU A 189 3.84 5.51 -22.71
CA GLU A 189 5.11 5.45 -23.43
C GLU A 189 5.01 6.10 -24.83
N GLU A 190 3.92 5.84 -25.56
CA GLU A 190 3.64 6.47 -26.87
C GLU A 190 3.49 7.99 -26.76
N LEU A 191 3.03 8.50 -25.61
CA LEU A 191 2.95 9.93 -25.28
C LEU A 191 4.28 10.53 -24.81
N GLY A 192 5.35 9.73 -24.73
CA GLY A 192 6.69 10.18 -24.39
C GLY A 192 7.04 10.14 -22.89
N PHE A 193 6.27 9.43 -22.06
CA PHE A 193 6.63 9.22 -20.68
C PHE A 193 7.63 8.05 -20.54
N ASP A 194 8.74 8.29 -19.88
CA ASP A 194 9.71 7.25 -19.52
C ASP A 194 9.17 6.43 -18.35
N LEU A 195 8.77 5.20 -18.59
CA LEU A 195 8.31 4.29 -17.53
C LEU A 195 9.46 3.41 -17.06
N VAL A 196 9.71 3.43 -15.75
CA VAL A 196 10.71 2.59 -15.12
C VAL A 196 10.04 1.57 -14.20
N ARG A 197 10.64 0.39 -14.07
CA ARG A 197 10.11 -0.65 -13.19
C ARG A 197 10.66 -0.51 -11.78
N PHE A 198 9.76 -0.46 -10.81
CA PHE A 198 10.09 -0.60 -9.40
C PHE A 198 9.75 -2.01 -8.91
N LYS A 199 10.57 -2.54 -8.00
CA LYS A 199 10.26 -3.78 -7.29
C LYS A 199 10.00 -3.50 -5.83
N THR A 200 9.10 -4.26 -5.22
CA THR A 200 8.91 -4.32 -3.77
C THR A 200 8.84 -5.78 -3.34
N GLY A 201 9.45 -6.10 -2.20
CA GLY A 201 9.31 -7.42 -1.58
C GLY A 201 8.08 -7.45 -0.68
N THR A 202 7.35 -8.54 -0.70
CA THR A 202 6.23 -8.78 0.20
C THR A 202 6.52 -10.05 1.00
N PRO A 203 6.81 -9.95 2.31
CA PRO A 203 6.97 -11.10 3.19
C PRO A 203 5.76 -12.04 3.21
N PRO A 204 5.96 -13.31 3.57
CA PRO A 204 4.89 -14.29 3.63
C PRO A 204 3.93 -14.03 4.79
N ARG A 205 2.78 -14.68 4.72
CA ARG A 205 1.83 -14.85 5.81
C ARG A 205 1.90 -16.26 6.32
N VAL A 206 1.70 -16.40 7.63
CA VAL A 206 1.57 -17.70 8.30
C VAL A 206 0.25 -17.75 9.06
N ASN A 207 -0.26 -18.95 9.27
CA ASN A 207 -1.44 -19.15 10.13
C ASN A 207 -1.00 -19.06 11.60
N ALA A 208 -1.68 -18.26 12.41
CA ALA A 208 -1.42 -18.09 13.83
C ALA A 208 -1.38 -19.44 14.60
N ASP A 209 -2.23 -20.41 14.22
CA ASP A 209 -2.25 -21.73 14.83
C ASP A 209 -0.95 -22.53 14.60
N SER A 210 -0.14 -22.15 13.61
CA SER A 210 1.15 -22.79 13.31
C SER A 210 2.33 -22.13 14.05
N VAL A 211 2.10 -21.06 14.80
CA VAL A 211 3.14 -20.29 15.48
C VAL A 211 3.25 -20.71 16.94
N ASP A 212 4.46 -21.12 17.34
CA ASP A 212 4.78 -21.33 18.75
C ASP A 212 5.15 -19.98 19.41
N PHE A 213 4.16 -19.25 19.88
CA PHE A 213 4.35 -17.95 20.50
C PHE A 213 5.20 -18.00 21.78
N SER A 214 5.33 -19.16 22.43
CA SER A 214 6.20 -19.31 23.62
C SER A 214 7.69 -19.11 23.32
N LYS A 215 8.08 -19.25 22.05
CA LYS A 215 9.44 -19.02 21.53
C LYS A 215 9.68 -17.60 21.01
N THR A 216 8.72 -16.71 21.18
CA THR A 216 8.76 -15.33 20.70
C THR A 216 8.72 -14.36 21.86
N ALA A 217 9.17 -13.13 21.63
CA ALA A 217 9.06 -12.06 22.61
C ALA A 217 7.89 -11.15 22.27
N ILE A 218 6.91 -11.05 23.19
CA ILE A 218 5.75 -10.19 23.01
C ILE A 218 6.17 -8.72 22.84
N GLN A 219 5.52 -8.03 21.92
CA GLN A 219 5.74 -6.62 21.61
C GLN A 219 4.41 -5.88 21.77
N PRO A 220 4.05 -5.40 22.95
CA PRO A 220 2.82 -4.65 23.18
C PRO A 220 2.90 -3.28 22.49
N GLY A 221 1.74 -2.69 22.27
CA GLY A 221 1.63 -1.27 21.94
C GLY A 221 2.04 -0.38 23.10
N ASP A 222 2.08 0.91 22.86
CA ASP A 222 2.37 1.88 23.91
C ASP A 222 1.13 2.08 24.80
N ASN A 223 1.36 2.36 26.09
CA ASN A 223 0.30 2.73 27.04
C ASN A 223 -0.16 4.18 26.82
N GLU A 224 0.68 4.99 26.20
CA GLU A 224 0.34 6.36 25.84
C GLU A 224 -0.61 6.38 24.65
N LYS A 225 -1.59 7.27 24.68
CA LYS A 225 -2.53 7.49 23.59
C LYS A 225 -1.85 8.27 22.47
N HIS A 226 -1.75 7.65 21.31
CA HIS A 226 -1.15 8.25 20.11
C HIS A 226 -2.17 8.29 18.99
N ALA A 227 -2.15 9.37 18.20
CA ALA A 227 -2.92 9.51 16.98
C ALA A 227 -2.09 10.19 15.88
N PHE A 228 -2.42 9.92 14.62
CA PHE A 228 -1.90 10.70 13.50
C PHE A 228 -2.62 12.04 13.38
N SER A 229 -3.94 12.02 13.50
CA SER A 229 -4.77 13.21 13.37
C SER A 229 -4.94 13.94 14.70
N TYR A 230 -4.89 15.27 14.66
CA TYR A 230 -5.25 16.11 15.80
C TYR A 230 -6.76 16.16 16.05
N GLU A 231 -7.58 15.68 15.12
CA GLU A 231 -9.03 15.60 15.27
C GLU A 231 -9.48 14.29 15.94
N THR A 232 -8.57 13.34 16.15
CA THR A 232 -8.87 12.05 16.79
C THR A 232 -9.15 12.24 18.29
N THR A 233 -10.34 11.84 18.71
CA THR A 233 -10.80 11.90 20.10
C THR A 233 -10.96 10.52 20.74
N GLU A 234 -11.10 9.47 19.92
CA GLU A 234 -11.29 8.09 20.37
C GLU A 234 -10.02 7.29 20.09
N TYR A 235 -9.60 6.47 21.06
CA TYR A 235 -8.37 5.69 20.99
C TYR A 235 -8.65 4.22 21.24
N VAL A 236 -7.90 3.35 20.58
CA VAL A 236 -7.99 1.90 20.80
C VAL A 236 -7.37 1.56 22.14
N GLU A 237 -8.17 1.03 23.07
CA GLU A 237 -7.73 0.64 24.42
C GLU A 237 -7.29 -0.83 24.48
N ASP A 238 -8.03 -1.73 23.81
CA ASP A 238 -7.70 -3.15 23.72
C ASP A 238 -6.75 -3.41 22.54
N GLN A 239 -5.45 -3.20 22.77
CA GLN A 239 -4.43 -3.35 21.75
C GLN A 239 -4.00 -4.81 21.57
N VAL A 240 -3.86 -5.24 20.30
CA VAL A 240 -3.34 -6.55 19.94
C VAL A 240 -1.81 -6.49 19.84
N PRO A 241 -1.05 -7.34 20.55
CA PRO A 241 0.41 -7.31 20.48
C PRO A 241 0.91 -7.86 19.13
N CYS A 242 2.11 -7.44 18.78
CA CYS A 242 2.97 -8.16 17.82
C CYS A 242 3.97 -9.03 18.58
N TRP A 243 4.72 -9.87 17.87
CA TRP A 243 5.76 -10.69 18.48
C TRP A 243 7.07 -10.56 17.72
N LEU A 244 8.16 -10.62 18.45
CA LEU A 244 9.52 -10.57 17.91
C LEU A 244 10.13 -11.97 17.93
N THR A 245 10.71 -12.37 16.81
CA THR A 245 11.54 -13.56 16.67
C THR A 245 12.76 -13.24 15.81
N TYR A 246 13.59 -14.24 15.53
CA TYR A 246 14.84 -14.06 14.80
C TYR A 246 15.07 -15.20 13.82
N THR A 247 15.81 -14.93 12.76
CA THR A 247 16.45 -15.97 11.96
C THR A 247 17.50 -16.70 12.79
N ASN A 248 17.92 -17.88 12.33
CA ASN A 248 18.97 -18.68 12.92
C ASN A 248 19.89 -19.24 11.83
N ASN A 249 20.92 -19.99 12.22
CA ASN A 249 21.88 -20.56 11.29
C ASN A 249 21.23 -21.45 10.22
N SER A 250 20.25 -22.27 10.59
CA SER A 250 19.52 -23.10 9.62
C SER A 250 18.76 -22.26 8.60
N THR A 251 18.19 -21.13 9.03
CA THR A 251 17.55 -20.16 8.11
C THR A 251 18.59 -19.60 7.15
N HIS A 252 19.76 -19.19 7.65
CA HIS A 252 20.83 -18.63 6.84
C HIS A 252 21.40 -19.64 5.84
N GLU A 253 21.57 -20.89 6.24
CA GLU A 253 21.99 -21.96 5.33
C GLU A 253 21.00 -22.19 4.18
N ILE A 254 19.69 -22.12 4.46
CA ILE A 254 18.66 -22.26 3.43
C ILE A 254 18.74 -21.08 2.44
N ILE A 255 18.89 -19.85 2.95
CA ILE A 255 19.02 -18.65 2.12
C ILE A 255 20.26 -18.77 1.24
N ASP A 256 21.41 -19.11 1.80
CA ASP A 256 22.68 -19.24 1.09
C ASP A 256 22.60 -20.24 -0.06
N LYS A 257 22.11 -21.44 0.22
CA LYS A 257 21.94 -22.50 -0.78
C LYS A 257 20.99 -22.11 -1.93
N ASN A 258 20.07 -21.18 -1.70
CA ASN A 258 19.05 -20.78 -2.67
C ASN A 258 19.24 -19.35 -3.19
N LEU A 259 20.31 -18.65 -2.83
CA LEU A 259 20.53 -17.26 -3.20
C LEU A 259 20.47 -17.04 -4.71
N GLY A 260 21.06 -17.96 -5.50
CA GLY A 260 21.01 -17.92 -6.96
C GLY A 260 19.63 -18.15 -7.59
N ARG A 261 18.66 -18.64 -6.79
CA ARG A 261 17.25 -18.81 -7.19
C ARG A 261 16.36 -17.69 -6.66
N SER A 262 16.89 -16.85 -5.79
CA SER A 262 16.17 -15.69 -5.29
C SER A 262 15.81 -14.75 -6.43
N ALA A 263 14.56 -14.29 -6.46
CA ALA A 263 14.09 -13.34 -7.45
C ALA A 263 14.97 -12.06 -7.54
N MET A 264 15.63 -11.69 -6.43
CA MET A 264 16.52 -10.55 -6.34
C MET A 264 17.90 -10.78 -6.98
N TYR A 265 18.46 -11.99 -6.81
CA TYR A 265 19.84 -12.30 -7.17
C TYR A 265 19.96 -13.16 -8.43
N SER A 266 18.86 -13.74 -8.91
CA SER A 266 18.81 -14.51 -10.18
C SER A 266 18.77 -13.64 -11.44
N GLY A 267 18.60 -12.31 -11.31
CA GLY A 267 18.44 -11.41 -12.46
C GLY A 267 17.03 -11.40 -13.09
N VAL A 268 16.07 -12.14 -12.53
CA VAL A 268 14.67 -12.18 -13.00
C VAL A 268 13.98 -10.83 -12.78
N ILE A 269 14.30 -10.16 -11.67
CA ILE A 269 13.78 -8.82 -11.38
C ILE A 269 14.72 -7.76 -11.94
N GLN A 270 14.23 -7.02 -12.94
CA GLN A 270 14.87 -5.81 -13.43
C GLN A 270 14.17 -4.61 -12.79
N GLY A 271 14.88 -3.82 -11.99
CA GLY A 271 14.34 -2.62 -11.36
C GLY A 271 15.00 -2.27 -10.03
N THR A 272 14.72 -1.07 -9.56
CA THR A 272 15.25 -0.55 -8.30
C THR A 272 14.26 -0.82 -7.17
N GLY A 273 14.73 -1.41 -6.08
CA GLY A 273 13.93 -1.55 -4.84
C GLY A 273 13.90 -0.28 -4.02
N PRO A 274 12.82 -0.04 -3.24
CA PRO A 274 12.78 1.06 -2.29
C PRO A 274 13.86 0.89 -1.21
N ARG A 275 14.47 1.99 -0.79
CA ARG A 275 15.60 1.99 0.16
C ARG A 275 15.30 1.29 1.50
N TYR A 276 14.06 1.37 1.97
CA TYR A 276 13.65 0.89 3.30
C TYR A 276 12.80 -0.39 3.26
N CYS A 277 12.88 -1.16 2.18
CA CYS A 277 12.20 -2.44 2.06
C CYS A 277 13.19 -3.55 1.61
N PRO A 278 14.23 -3.86 2.41
CA PRO A 278 15.13 -4.94 2.09
C PRO A 278 14.42 -6.28 2.29
N SER A 279 14.59 -7.21 1.35
CA SER A 279 14.22 -8.62 1.54
C SER A 279 15.15 -9.29 2.54
N ILE A 280 14.82 -10.50 2.97
CA ILE A 280 15.71 -11.25 3.87
C ILE A 280 17.05 -11.57 3.21
N GLU A 281 17.07 -11.82 1.91
CA GLU A 281 18.29 -12.05 1.14
C GLU A 281 19.18 -10.80 1.13
N ASP A 282 18.58 -9.61 0.95
CA ASP A 282 19.32 -8.34 1.04
C ASP A 282 19.95 -8.15 2.42
N LYS A 283 19.23 -8.51 3.49
CA LYS A 283 19.75 -8.43 4.85
C LYS A 283 20.89 -9.41 5.07
N TYR A 284 20.71 -10.65 4.61
CA TYR A 284 21.70 -11.70 4.72
C TYR A 284 23.00 -11.31 4.00
N VAL A 285 22.92 -10.82 2.77
CA VAL A 285 24.08 -10.44 1.98
C VAL A 285 24.77 -9.17 2.50
N ARG A 286 23.99 -8.15 2.86
CA ARG A 286 24.54 -6.84 3.27
C ARG A 286 25.01 -6.78 4.72
N PHE A 287 24.48 -7.63 5.58
CA PHE A 287 24.76 -7.68 7.01
C PHE A 287 25.13 -9.11 7.44
N ASN A 288 26.02 -9.73 6.71
CA ASN A 288 26.49 -11.10 6.91
C ASN A 288 27.32 -11.27 8.20
N ASP A 289 27.76 -10.16 8.82
CA ASP A 289 28.39 -10.11 10.13
C ASP A 289 27.43 -10.39 11.29
N LYS A 290 26.12 -10.37 11.04
CA LYS A 290 25.10 -10.60 12.07
C LYS A 290 24.70 -12.07 12.13
N GLU A 291 24.78 -12.62 13.34
CA GLU A 291 24.36 -14.00 13.61
C GLU A 291 22.86 -14.24 13.35
N ARG A 292 22.03 -13.19 13.45
CA ARG A 292 20.58 -13.28 13.28
C ARG A 292 19.95 -11.95 12.86
N HIS A 293 18.83 -12.03 12.17
CA HIS A 293 18.01 -10.89 11.77
C HIS A 293 16.67 -10.90 12.48
N GLN A 294 16.18 -9.73 12.86
CA GLN A 294 14.88 -9.58 13.51
C GLN A 294 13.74 -9.80 12.51
N LEU A 295 12.73 -10.54 12.99
CA LEU A 295 11.45 -10.77 12.34
C LEU A 295 10.34 -10.40 13.30
N PHE A 296 9.34 -9.66 12.80
CA PHE A 296 8.15 -9.35 13.57
C PHE A 296 6.96 -10.14 13.02
N LEU A 297 6.22 -10.76 13.91
CA LEU A 297 4.97 -11.44 13.61
C LEU A 297 3.85 -10.45 13.92
N GLU A 298 3.17 -10.01 12.88
CA GLU A 298 2.21 -8.91 12.93
C GLU A 298 0.83 -9.41 12.52
N PRO A 299 -0.18 -9.39 13.42
CA PRO A 299 -1.55 -9.74 13.06
C PRO A 299 -2.08 -8.82 11.95
N GLU A 300 -2.76 -9.36 10.96
CA GLU A 300 -3.38 -8.58 9.89
C GLU A 300 -4.78 -8.02 10.24
N GLY A 301 -5.30 -8.34 11.43
CA GLY A 301 -6.57 -7.88 11.95
C GLY A 301 -6.94 -8.58 13.25
N ARG A 302 -8.06 -8.17 13.85
CA ARG A 302 -8.57 -8.76 15.10
C ARG A 302 -9.22 -10.12 14.89
N ASN A 303 -9.88 -10.31 13.76
CA ASN A 303 -10.74 -11.46 13.46
C ASN A 303 -10.14 -12.38 12.39
N THR A 304 -8.82 -12.44 12.28
CA THR A 304 -8.11 -13.30 11.33
C THR A 304 -6.99 -14.07 12.01
N LYS A 305 -6.65 -15.22 11.45
CA LYS A 305 -5.47 -16.00 11.84
C LYS A 305 -4.24 -15.68 10.98
N GLU A 306 -4.35 -14.69 10.10
CA GLU A 306 -3.23 -14.28 9.25
C GLU A 306 -2.23 -13.45 10.05
N ILE A 307 -1.00 -13.92 10.06
CA ILE A 307 0.16 -13.24 10.66
C ILE A 307 1.14 -12.89 9.55
N TYR A 308 1.41 -11.62 9.39
CA TYR A 308 2.46 -11.11 8.49
C TYR A 308 3.83 -11.26 9.12
N VAL A 309 4.79 -11.84 8.38
CA VAL A 309 6.15 -12.06 8.88
C VAL A 309 7.06 -10.92 8.43
N GLN A 310 6.97 -9.78 9.09
CA GLN A 310 7.72 -8.58 8.74
C GLN A 310 9.22 -8.81 8.87
N GLY A 311 9.92 -8.61 7.79
CA GLY A 311 11.37 -8.69 7.75
C GLY A 311 11.95 -10.00 7.21
N LEU A 312 11.07 -10.95 6.84
CA LEU A 312 11.47 -12.16 6.12
C LEU A 312 11.57 -11.89 4.61
#